data_7646947276e45809bfb33a7e8cda984a
#
_entry.id   7646947276e45809bfb33a7e8cda984a
#
_cell.length_a   1.000
_cell.length_b   1.000
_cell.length_c   1.000
_cell.angle_alpha   90.00
_cell.angle_beta   90.00
_cell.angle_gamma   90.00
#
_symmetry.space_group_name_H-M   'P 1'
#
loop_
_entity.id
_entity.type
_entity.pdbx_description
1 polymer ?
#
loop_
_entity_poly.entity_id
_entity_poly.type
_entity_poly.pdbx_seq_one_letter_code
_entity_poly.pdbx_strand_id
1 'polypeptide(L)'
;MLTANHKSMIDVMLMLQISKNPIVFVGKKELVELPVFGFFYKRVCILVDRESPESRKAVYGHAQRRLNQGLSLCIFAEGLVTAPEIKLAPFKNGVFRFSIHCQIPIVPMSFYDCERRYPYHFSYNHFVGGPGLLRAKVHHHIETKGLDSKDMENLKQKVYDFMLKDLEPKL
;
A
#
# COMPACT_ATOMS: atom_id res chain seq x y z
N MET A 1 -5.65 4.66 -7.70
CA MET A 1 -4.70 4.43 -6.57
C MET A 1 -5.24 3.32 -5.71
N LEU A 2 -4.46 2.26 -5.49
CA LEU A 2 -4.81 1.16 -4.60
C LEU A 2 -4.06 1.32 -3.29
N THR A 3 -4.70 1.07 -2.15
CA THR A 3 -4.08 1.07 -0.83
C THR A 3 -4.71 0.01 0.06
N ALA A 4 -3.89 -0.65 0.87
CA ALA A 4 -4.34 -1.67 1.82
C ALA A 4 -3.57 -1.56 3.13
N ASN A 5 -4.05 -2.23 4.18
CA ASN A 5 -3.26 -2.48 5.38
C ASN A 5 -2.07 -3.40 5.06
N HIS A 6 -0.97 -3.25 5.80
CA HIS A 6 0.29 -3.93 5.52
C HIS A 6 0.81 -4.69 6.74
N LYS A 7 0.52 -5.98 6.79
CA LYS A 7 0.80 -6.86 7.92
C LYS A 7 1.78 -7.99 7.58
N SER A 8 2.01 -8.20 6.28
CA SER A 8 2.82 -9.33 5.79
C SER A 8 3.46 -9.02 4.45
N MET A 9 4.54 -9.70 4.13
CA MET A 9 5.14 -9.64 2.79
C MET A 9 4.21 -10.25 1.72
N ILE A 10 3.31 -11.15 2.10
CA ILE A 10 2.36 -11.77 1.17
C ILE A 10 1.24 -10.81 0.74
N ASP A 11 1.08 -9.66 1.41
CA ASP A 11 0.13 -8.61 1.02
C ASP A 11 0.37 -8.13 -0.42
N VAL A 12 1.64 -8.08 -0.83
CA VAL A 12 2.03 -7.71 -2.19
C VAL A 12 1.48 -8.71 -3.21
N MET A 13 1.58 -10.02 -2.89
CA MET A 13 1.08 -11.08 -3.76
C MET A 13 -0.45 -11.07 -3.82
N LEU A 14 -1.11 -10.86 -2.68
CA LEU A 14 -2.56 -10.74 -2.64
C LEU A 14 -3.05 -9.53 -3.44
N MET A 15 -2.37 -8.38 -3.34
CA MET A 15 -2.66 -7.19 -4.14
C MET A 15 -2.56 -7.48 -5.64
N LEU A 16 -1.50 -8.18 -6.08
CA LEU A 16 -1.32 -8.57 -7.47
C LEU A 16 -2.46 -9.49 -7.96
N GLN A 17 -2.86 -10.45 -7.12
CA GLN A 17 -3.89 -11.44 -7.47
C GLN A 17 -5.29 -10.82 -7.63
N ILE A 18 -5.63 -9.84 -6.78
CA ILE A 18 -6.97 -9.23 -6.80
C ILE A 18 -7.08 -8.03 -7.76
N SER A 19 -5.97 -7.49 -8.20
CA SER A 19 -5.97 -6.38 -9.15
C SER A 19 -6.35 -6.85 -10.54
N LYS A 20 -7.37 -6.24 -11.12
CA LYS A 20 -7.81 -6.53 -12.50
C LYS A 20 -6.91 -5.87 -13.54
N ASN A 21 -6.29 -4.76 -13.21
CA ASN A 21 -5.39 -4.01 -14.09
C ASN A 21 -3.94 -4.21 -13.67
N PRO A 22 -2.99 -4.10 -14.59
CA PRO A 22 -1.58 -4.08 -14.23
C PRO A 22 -1.31 -3.00 -13.18
N ILE A 23 -0.50 -3.35 -12.18
CA ILE A 23 -0.17 -2.43 -11.08
C ILE A 23 1.33 -2.19 -10.99
N VAL A 24 1.69 -1.04 -10.47
CA VAL A 24 3.04 -0.70 -10.08
C VAL A 24 3.05 -0.26 -8.61
N PHE A 25 3.99 -0.79 -7.84
CA PHE A 25 4.17 -0.40 -6.45
C PHE A 25 5.11 0.82 -6.34
N VAL A 26 4.91 1.62 -5.31
CA VAL A 26 5.91 2.60 -4.88
C VAL A 26 6.65 2.00 -3.69
N GLY A 27 7.93 1.79 -3.87
CA GLY A 27 8.72 1.04 -2.91
C GLY A 27 10.02 1.72 -2.51
N LYS A 28 10.61 1.26 -1.43
CA LYS A 28 11.81 1.79 -0.82
C LYS A 28 13.05 1.49 -1.68
N LYS A 29 13.87 2.50 -2.00
CA LYS A 29 15.03 2.37 -2.89
C LYS A 29 16.05 1.33 -2.39
N GLU A 30 16.25 1.26 -1.09
CA GLU A 30 17.26 0.39 -0.47
C GLU A 30 16.98 -1.11 -0.69
N LEU A 31 15.73 -1.49 -0.98
CA LEU A 31 15.39 -2.87 -1.29
C LEU A 31 15.97 -3.37 -2.64
N VAL A 32 16.47 -2.46 -3.47
CA VAL A 32 17.17 -2.82 -4.72
C VAL A 32 18.50 -3.52 -4.45
N GLU A 33 19.11 -3.29 -3.29
CA GLU A 33 20.40 -3.86 -2.92
C GLU A 33 20.31 -5.36 -2.56
N LEU A 34 19.10 -5.86 -2.33
CA LEU A 34 18.89 -7.28 -2.04
C LEU A 34 19.17 -8.14 -3.28
N PRO A 35 20.08 -9.15 -3.18
CA PRO A 35 20.41 -10.01 -4.31
C PRO A 35 19.15 -10.72 -4.83
N VAL A 36 19.10 -10.95 -6.16
CA VAL A 36 17.95 -11.54 -6.88
C VAL A 36 16.68 -10.68 -6.78
N PHE A 37 16.20 -10.38 -5.57
CA PHE A 37 14.98 -9.58 -5.34
C PHE A 37 15.10 -8.20 -5.96
N GLY A 38 16.20 -7.49 -5.74
CA GLY A 38 16.43 -6.14 -6.28
C GLY A 38 16.42 -6.10 -7.81
N PHE A 39 16.85 -7.19 -8.47
CA PHE A 39 16.78 -7.27 -9.94
C PHE A 39 15.35 -7.17 -10.48
N PHE A 40 14.39 -7.84 -9.85
CA PHE A 40 12.97 -7.76 -10.22
C PHE A 40 12.35 -6.46 -9.69
N TYR A 41 12.62 -6.14 -8.43
CA TYR A 41 12.04 -5.02 -7.72
C TYR A 41 12.21 -3.68 -8.45
N LYS A 42 13.42 -3.38 -8.93
CA LYS A 42 13.71 -2.15 -9.70
C LYS A 42 12.96 -2.04 -11.03
N ARG A 43 12.43 -3.15 -11.55
CA ARG A 43 11.68 -3.18 -12.82
C ARG A 43 10.18 -2.99 -12.62
N VAL A 44 9.66 -3.44 -11.47
CA VAL A 44 8.22 -3.47 -11.19
C VAL A 44 7.79 -2.40 -10.21
N CYS A 45 8.73 -1.71 -9.54
CA CYS A 45 8.44 -0.67 -8.57
C CYS A 45 8.94 0.71 -9.02
N ILE A 46 8.23 1.74 -8.63
CA ILE A 46 8.74 3.11 -8.61
C ILE A 46 9.53 3.25 -7.31
N LEU A 47 10.82 3.47 -7.45
CA LEU A 47 11.73 3.56 -6.32
C LEU A 47 11.67 4.95 -5.70
N VAL A 48 11.62 5.01 -4.39
CA VAL A 48 11.65 6.26 -3.63
C VAL A 48 12.70 6.19 -2.52
N ASP A 49 13.61 7.14 -2.55
CA ASP A 49 14.40 7.49 -1.39
C ASP A 49 13.59 8.45 -0.53
N ARG A 50 13.15 7.97 0.63
CA ARG A 50 12.22 8.71 1.49
C ARG A 50 12.89 9.87 2.24
N GLU A 51 14.21 9.88 2.31
CA GLU A 51 15.00 10.92 2.95
C GLU A 51 15.31 12.07 1.99
N SER A 52 15.38 11.79 0.67
CA SER A 52 15.62 12.79 -0.36
C SER A 52 14.33 13.50 -0.80
N PRO A 53 14.24 14.84 -0.62
CA PRO A 53 13.12 15.63 -1.15
C PRO A 53 13.01 15.54 -2.68
N GLU A 54 14.14 15.51 -3.38
CA GLU A 54 14.22 15.41 -4.84
C GLU A 54 13.66 14.08 -5.32
N SER A 55 14.04 12.97 -4.66
CA SER A 55 13.52 11.64 -4.96
C SER A 55 12.02 11.57 -4.74
N ARG A 56 11.52 12.12 -3.62
CA ARG A 56 10.07 12.19 -3.36
C ARG A 56 9.32 12.98 -4.43
N LYS A 57 9.91 14.06 -4.94
CA LYS A 57 9.32 14.86 -6.02
C LYS A 57 9.35 14.11 -7.36
N ALA A 58 10.45 13.43 -7.67
CA ALA A 58 10.59 12.66 -8.90
C ALA A 58 9.58 11.51 -9.02
N VAL A 59 9.14 10.93 -7.89
CA VAL A 59 8.10 9.88 -7.86
C VAL A 59 6.84 10.31 -8.60
N TYR A 60 6.41 11.58 -8.49
CA TYR A 60 5.21 12.06 -9.16
C TYR A 60 5.30 11.94 -10.69
N GLY A 61 6.43 12.33 -11.28
CA GLY A 61 6.63 12.21 -12.72
C GLY A 61 6.72 10.76 -13.19
N HIS A 62 7.36 9.88 -12.39
CA HIS A 62 7.42 8.44 -12.69
C HIS A 62 6.03 7.80 -12.64
N ALA A 63 5.27 8.11 -11.61
CA ALA A 63 3.95 7.56 -11.42
C ALA A 63 2.94 8.09 -12.47
N GLN A 64 3.02 9.38 -12.83
CA GLN A 64 2.18 9.92 -13.91
C GLN A 64 2.42 9.19 -15.23
N ARG A 65 3.69 8.89 -15.56
CA ARG A 65 4.01 8.09 -16.75
C ARG A 65 3.38 6.70 -16.71
N ARG A 66 3.40 6.04 -15.54
CA ARG A 66 2.79 4.72 -15.35
C ARG A 66 1.26 4.77 -15.46
N LEU A 67 0.65 5.80 -14.88
CA LEU A 67 -0.80 6.03 -15.02
C LEU A 67 -1.20 6.24 -16.49
N ASN A 68 -0.43 7.02 -17.23
CA ASN A 68 -0.68 7.27 -18.66
C ASN A 68 -0.51 5.99 -19.52
N GLN A 69 0.23 5.00 -19.02
CA GLN A 69 0.35 3.67 -19.61
C GLN A 69 -0.83 2.72 -19.22
N GLY A 70 -1.80 3.21 -18.47
CA GLY A 70 -2.94 2.42 -18.00
C GLY A 70 -2.68 1.57 -16.74
N LEU A 71 -1.51 1.73 -16.08
CA LEU A 71 -1.24 1.01 -14.85
C LEU A 71 -1.92 1.68 -13.66
N SER A 72 -2.33 0.86 -12.70
CA SER A 72 -2.76 1.33 -11.39
C SER A 72 -1.55 1.47 -10.44
N LEU A 73 -1.59 2.47 -9.57
CA LEU A 73 -0.57 2.62 -8.54
C LEU A 73 -1.01 1.95 -7.25
N CYS A 74 -0.09 1.26 -6.60
CA CYS A 74 -0.29 0.69 -5.28
C CYS A 74 0.71 1.26 -4.27
N ILE A 75 0.19 1.82 -3.17
CA ILE A 75 1.00 2.32 -2.05
C ILE A 75 0.33 1.88 -0.76
N PHE A 76 1.05 1.14 0.07
CA PHE A 76 0.61 0.85 1.43
C PHE A 76 0.74 2.12 2.28
N ALA A 77 -0.41 2.65 2.73
CA ALA A 77 -0.48 3.96 3.38
C ALA A 77 0.25 4.01 4.73
N GLU A 78 0.38 2.89 5.41
CA GLU A 78 1.15 2.75 6.67
C GLU A 78 2.66 2.95 6.45
N GLY A 79 3.14 2.63 5.24
CA GLY A 79 4.53 2.86 4.85
C GLY A 79 5.54 1.85 5.40
N LEU A 80 5.10 0.88 6.19
CA LEU A 80 5.89 -0.24 6.74
C LEU A 80 4.97 -1.42 7.03
N VAL A 81 5.54 -2.60 7.21
CA VAL A 81 4.82 -3.74 7.77
C VAL A 81 4.69 -3.54 9.27
N THR A 82 3.47 -3.52 9.77
CA THR A 82 3.19 -3.17 11.17
C THR A 82 3.32 -4.36 12.11
N ALA A 83 3.60 -4.08 13.38
CA ALA A 83 3.65 -5.10 14.42
C ALA A 83 2.28 -5.76 14.62
N PRO A 84 2.23 -7.01 15.10
CA PRO A 84 0.98 -7.77 15.29
C PRO A 84 -0.07 -7.06 16.14
N GLU A 85 0.36 -6.37 17.17
CA GLU A 85 -0.51 -5.69 18.15
C GLU A 85 -1.22 -4.45 17.55
N ILE A 86 -0.66 -3.89 16.48
CA ILE A 86 -1.19 -2.69 15.83
C ILE A 86 -2.14 -3.11 14.73
N LYS A 87 -3.42 -2.95 14.91
CA LYS A 87 -4.44 -3.33 13.93
C LYS A 87 -4.27 -2.58 12.60
N LEU A 88 -4.09 -1.29 12.66
CA LEU A 88 -3.85 -0.39 11.53
C LEU A 88 -2.97 0.78 12.02
N ALA A 89 -1.78 0.95 11.46
CA ALA A 89 -0.91 2.06 11.85
C ALA A 89 -1.37 3.39 11.22
N PRO A 90 -0.99 4.52 11.80
CA PRO A 90 -1.31 5.84 11.24
C PRO A 90 -0.81 5.97 9.80
N PHE A 91 -1.68 6.47 8.93
CA PHE A 91 -1.35 6.63 7.52
C PHE A 91 -0.37 7.77 7.27
N LYS A 92 0.58 7.53 6.37
CA LYS A 92 1.49 8.55 5.85
C LYS A 92 0.79 9.38 4.77
N ASN A 93 1.14 10.65 4.68
CA ASN A 93 0.51 11.60 3.76
C ASN A 93 0.78 11.30 2.27
N GLY A 94 1.76 10.46 1.95
CA GLY A 94 2.21 10.20 0.57
C GLY A 94 1.12 9.76 -0.38
N VAL A 95 0.30 8.79 0.01
CA VAL A 95 -0.82 8.26 -0.79
C VAL A 95 -1.80 9.37 -1.14
N PHE A 96 -2.21 10.15 -0.15
CA PHE A 96 -3.26 11.18 -0.26
C PHE A 96 -2.78 12.37 -1.08
N ARG A 97 -1.57 12.87 -0.80
CA ARG A 97 -0.95 13.92 -1.62
C ARG A 97 -0.83 13.50 -3.08
N PHE A 98 -0.44 12.24 -3.30
CA PHE A 98 -0.28 11.72 -4.64
C PHE A 98 -1.62 11.62 -5.36
N SER A 99 -2.62 11.05 -4.71
CA SER A 99 -3.97 10.89 -5.28
C SER A 99 -4.61 12.24 -5.62
N ILE A 100 -4.50 13.24 -4.73
CA ILE A 100 -4.96 14.61 -4.98
C ILE A 100 -4.17 15.26 -6.12
N HIS A 101 -2.85 15.15 -6.13
CA HIS A 101 -2.02 15.75 -7.19
C HIS A 101 -2.34 15.21 -8.58
N CYS A 102 -2.54 13.90 -8.68
CA CYS A 102 -2.87 13.24 -9.95
C CYS A 102 -4.37 13.18 -10.24
N GLN A 103 -5.22 13.68 -9.34
CA GLN A 103 -6.68 13.64 -9.44
C GLN A 103 -7.23 12.23 -9.73
N ILE A 104 -6.66 11.21 -9.07
CA ILE A 104 -7.03 9.80 -9.26
C ILE A 104 -7.73 9.26 -8.01
N PRO A 105 -8.80 8.48 -8.14
CA PRO A 105 -9.53 7.95 -6.99
C PRO A 105 -8.67 6.98 -6.18
N ILE A 106 -8.96 6.90 -4.87
CA ILE A 106 -8.37 5.92 -3.95
C ILE A 106 -9.33 4.74 -3.82
N VAL A 107 -8.80 3.53 -3.98
CA VAL A 107 -9.52 2.28 -3.71
C VAL A 107 -8.90 1.65 -2.47
N PRO A 108 -9.54 1.80 -1.30
CA PRO A 108 -9.09 1.13 -0.08
C PRO A 108 -9.37 -0.37 -0.15
N MET A 109 -8.51 -1.17 0.44
CA MET A 109 -8.67 -2.61 0.56
C MET A 109 -8.32 -3.08 1.96
N SER A 110 -9.08 -4.03 2.50
CA SER A 110 -8.83 -4.64 3.80
C SER A 110 -8.36 -6.08 3.59
N PHE A 111 -7.17 -6.41 4.09
CA PHE A 111 -6.59 -7.75 4.06
C PHE A 111 -6.68 -8.37 5.46
N TYR A 112 -7.28 -9.56 5.57
CA TYR A 112 -7.64 -10.13 6.87
C TYR A 112 -6.71 -11.23 7.36
N ASP A 113 -6.14 -12.02 6.45
CA ASP A 113 -5.49 -13.29 6.82
C ASP A 113 -3.97 -13.32 6.57
N CYS A 114 -3.42 -12.31 5.92
CA CYS A 114 -2.01 -12.33 5.46
C CYS A 114 -1.03 -12.50 6.62
N GLU A 115 -1.21 -11.78 7.71
CA GLU A 115 -0.37 -11.90 8.90
C GLU A 115 -0.45 -13.30 9.51
N ARG A 116 -1.64 -13.84 9.63
CA ARG A 116 -1.86 -15.19 10.19
C ARG A 116 -1.23 -16.28 9.30
N ARG A 117 -1.20 -16.08 7.98
CA ARG A 117 -0.67 -17.06 7.03
C ARG A 117 0.83 -16.97 6.85
N TYR A 118 1.35 -15.77 6.83
CA TYR A 118 2.78 -15.50 6.69
C TYR A 118 3.18 -14.29 7.54
N PRO A 119 3.39 -14.49 8.84
CA PRO A 119 3.76 -13.41 9.75
C PRO A 119 5.10 -12.80 9.32
N TYR A 120 5.19 -11.46 9.33
CA TYR A 120 6.43 -10.75 9.04
C TYR A 120 7.40 -10.80 10.22
N HIS A 121 6.86 -10.64 11.43
CA HIS A 121 7.59 -10.74 12.68
C HIS A 121 7.50 -12.18 13.19
N PHE A 122 8.50 -13.00 12.90
CA PHE A 122 8.57 -14.34 13.45
C PHE A 122 9.82 -14.50 14.30
N SER A 123 9.65 -15.13 15.45
CA SER A 123 10.75 -15.65 16.24
C SER A 123 11.07 -17.06 15.75
N TYR A 124 12.34 -17.42 15.69
CA TYR A 124 12.77 -18.78 15.31
C TYR A 124 12.11 -19.89 16.11
N ASN A 125 11.63 -19.57 17.32
CA ASN A 125 10.99 -20.53 18.22
C ASN A 125 9.48 -20.67 18.04
N HIS A 126 8.81 -19.76 17.26
CA HIS A 126 7.36 -19.76 17.12
C HIS A 126 6.95 -19.32 15.70
N PHE A 127 7.19 -20.20 14.72
CA PHE A 127 6.57 -19.99 13.42
C PHE A 127 5.11 -20.43 13.48
N VAL A 128 4.20 -19.47 13.51
CA VAL A 128 2.75 -19.71 13.64
C VAL A 128 2.03 -19.58 12.28
N GLY A 129 2.77 -19.43 11.19
CA GLY A 129 2.21 -19.35 9.85
C GLY A 129 1.73 -20.70 9.30
N GLY A 130 1.00 -20.67 8.18
CA GLY A 130 0.54 -21.88 7.53
C GLY A 130 -0.35 -21.66 6.32
N PRO A 131 -0.58 -22.70 5.52
CA PRO A 131 -1.41 -22.61 4.34
C PRO A 131 -2.86 -22.27 4.69
N GLY A 132 -3.58 -21.67 3.75
CA GLY A 132 -5.00 -21.37 3.89
C GLY A 132 -5.44 -20.20 3.04
N LEU A 133 -6.71 -19.84 3.16
CA LEU A 133 -7.29 -18.76 2.39
C LEU A 133 -6.72 -17.39 2.81
N LEU A 134 -6.54 -16.53 1.83
CA LEU A 134 -6.26 -15.11 1.99
C LEU A 134 -7.51 -14.35 1.57
N ARG A 135 -8.21 -13.74 2.51
CA ARG A 135 -9.40 -12.96 2.24
C ARG A 135 -9.04 -11.48 2.14
N ALA A 136 -9.68 -10.83 1.19
CA ALA A 136 -9.59 -9.39 1.02
C ALA A 136 -10.96 -8.81 0.73
N LYS A 137 -11.17 -7.57 1.13
CA LYS A 137 -12.33 -6.78 0.75
C LYS A 137 -11.86 -5.55 -0.02
N VAL A 138 -12.38 -5.40 -1.21
CA VAL A 138 -12.19 -4.21 -2.04
C VAL A 138 -13.34 -3.27 -1.76
N HIS A 139 -13.06 -2.08 -1.29
CA HIS A 139 -14.06 -1.08 -0.96
C HIS A 139 -14.39 -0.19 -2.15
N HIS A 140 -15.49 0.53 -2.07
CA HIS A 140 -15.82 1.56 -3.06
C HIS A 140 -14.71 2.59 -3.13
N HIS A 141 -14.41 3.03 -4.34
CA HIS A 141 -13.41 4.08 -4.54
C HIS A 141 -13.87 5.41 -3.94
N ILE A 142 -12.91 6.19 -3.51
CA ILE A 142 -13.12 7.53 -2.97
C ILE A 142 -12.56 8.51 -3.98
N GLU A 143 -13.44 9.35 -4.52
CA GLU A 143 -13.06 10.36 -5.52
C GLU A 143 -12.14 11.43 -4.91
N THR A 144 -11.20 11.85 -5.72
CA THR A 144 -10.28 12.96 -5.37
C THR A 144 -10.34 14.11 -6.38
N LYS A 145 -11.19 13.98 -7.39
CA LYS A 145 -11.37 15.02 -8.40
C LYS A 145 -11.90 16.31 -7.76
N GLY A 146 -11.19 17.40 -7.98
CA GLY A 146 -11.53 18.70 -7.41
C GLY A 146 -11.02 18.94 -5.97
N LEU A 147 -10.42 17.91 -5.32
CA LEU A 147 -9.79 18.10 -4.02
C LEU A 147 -8.43 18.79 -4.17
N ASP A 148 -8.08 19.58 -3.15
CA ASP A 148 -6.79 20.27 -3.05
C ASP A 148 -5.99 19.83 -1.81
N SER A 149 -4.86 20.48 -1.57
CA SER A 149 -3.97 20.14 -0.44
C SER A 149 -4.61 20.35 0.93
N LYS A 150 -5.66 21.19 1.06
CA LYS A 150 -6.37 21.43 2.32
C LYS A 150 -7.27 20.26 2.68
N ASP A 151 -7.75 19.53 1.68
CA ASP A 151 -8.63 18.37 1.86
C ASP A 151 -7.86 17.11 2.27
N MET A 152 -6.53 17.12 2.17
CA MET A 152 -5.69 15.93 2.34
C MET A 152 -5.89 15.26 3.70
N GLU A 153 -5.92 16.01 4.77
CA GLU A 153 -6.04 15.45 6.13
C GLU A 153 -7.41 14.81 6.35
N ASN A 154 -8.46 15.49 5.87
CA ASN A 154 -9.83 14.97 5.92
C ASN A 154 -9.98 13.69 5.08
N LEU A 155 -9.42 13.68 3.87
CA LEU A 155 -9.40 12.49 3.01
C LEU A 155 -8.66 11.32 3.69
N LYS A 156 -7.50 11.58 4.29
CA LYS A 156 -6.71 10.59 5.01
C LYS A 156 -7.50 10.00 6.18
N GLN A 157 -8.08 10.84 7.01
CA GLN A 157 -8.85 10.40 8.16
C GLN A 157 -10.07 9.58 7.73
N LYS A 158 -10.78 10.01 6.72
CA LYS A 158 -11.93 9.28 6.16
C LYS A 158 -11.55 7.87 5.70
N VAL A 159 -10.44 7.74 4.98
CA VAL A 159 -9.96 6.42 4.51
C VAL A 159 -9.52 5.56 5.69
N TYR A 160 -8.82 6.15 6.66
CA TYR A 160 -8.34 5.46 7.86
C TYR A 160 -9.50 4.90 8.69
N ASP A 161 -10.48 5.74 9.04
CA ASP A 161 -11.63 5.34 9.87
C ASP A 161 -12.43 4.23 9.20
N PHE A 162 -12.60 4.35 7.88
CA PHE A 162 -13.32 3.36 7.09
C PHE A 162 -12.62 1.99 7.10
N MET A 163 -11.32 1.96 6.92
CA MET A 163 -10.55 0.72 6.96
C MET A 163 -10.45 0.17 8.38
N LEU A 164 -10.25 1.02 9.38
CA LEU A 164 -10.18 0.61 10.79
C LEU A 164 -11.48 -0.09 11.23
N LYS A 165 -12.62 0.53 10.93
CA LYS A 165 -13.95 -0.04 11.22
C LYS A 165 -14.16 -1.42 10.56
N ASP A 166 -13.66 -1.59 9.34
CA ASP A 166 -13.80 -2.86 8.63
C ASP A 166 -12.88 -3.97 9.16
N LEU A 167 -11.71 -3.57 9.71
CA LEU A 167 -10.76 -4.49 10.33
C LEU A 167 -11.10 -4.84 11.78
N GLU A 168 -12.08 -4.16 12.39
CA GLU A 168 -12.60 -4.53 13.71
C GLU A 168 -13.29 -5.89 13.66
N PRO A 169 -13.14 -6.74 14.70
CA PRO A 169 -13.88 -7.98 14.79
C PRO A 169 -15.38 -7.66 14.72
N LYS A 170 -16.06 -8.23 13.79
CA LYS A 170 -17.53 -8.23 13.83
C LYS A 170 -17.93 -9.13 15.00
N LEU A 171 -18.49 -8.53 16.04
CA LEU A 171 -19.14 -9.23 17.16
C LEU A 171 -20.20 -10.20 16.66
#